data_427d1d84290a474a156a7afd05f308b6
#
_entry.id   427d1d84290a474a156a7afd05f308b6
#
_cell.length_a   1.000
_cell.length_b   1.000
_cell.length_c   1.000
_cell.angle_alpha   90.00
_cell.angle_beta   90.00
_cell.angle_gamma   90.00
#
_symmetry.space_group_name_H-M   'P 1'
#
loop_
_entity.id
_entity.type
_entity.pdbx_description
1 polymer ?
#
loop_
_entity_poly.entity_id
_entity_poly.type
_entity_poly.pdbx_seq_one_letter_code
_entity_poly.pdbx_strand_id
1 'polypeptide(L)'
;MKLTQIEYFCVAARYHNITRASKELFVTQPSISNAIKALEEEFGINLFYRNNNKLTLTPEGEKFYQSAEELLAHADAVRSELHELRKQITPVRIGIPPMLGTIYLPDMYLSLKEEFPDVDFRLYEYGSIKACELVLEEKLDLAIVNAEQSAIDKCNLHIIDNEDLLFCVSKEHPLAEQSTLLLNMLTDEPLVLFNTDSVQVMTLTRQFKAAGVNPHVVLNTSQITTLINMVKADKIGCFLYKSMVDMYPDLVGIPVFPAIEQRIGVIWRKGKYQNAVTEKVIRYLKNY
;
A
#
# COMPACT_ATOMS: atom_id res chain seq x y z
N MET A 1 22.40 14.59 25.35
CA MET A 1 21.40 14.13 24.34
C MET A 1 21.14 12.66 24.53
N LYS A 2 19.86 12.25 24.64
CA LYS A 2 19.40 10.86 24.77
C LYS A 2 18.49 10.52 23.60
N LEU A 3 18.49 9.26 23.12
CA LEU A 3 17.61 8.83 22.03
C LEU A 3 16.13 9.12 22.30
N THR A 4 15.68 8.94 23.55
CA THR A 4 14.30 9.27 23.95
C THR A 4 13.96 10.76 23.79
N GLN A 5 14.92 11.66 24.03
CA GLN A 5 14.70 13.09 23.83
C GLN A 5 14.58 13.42 22.34
N ILE A 6 15.38 12.75 21.50
CA ILE A 6 15.32 12.89 20.03
C ILE A 6 13.98 12.34 19.51
N GLU A 7 13.54 11.18 19.99
CA GLU A 7 12.25 10.59 19.64
C GLU A 7 11.10 11.53 19.98
N TYR A 8 11.07 12.09 21.20
CA TYR A 8 10.05 13.03 21.64
C TYR A 8 10.02 14.30 20.79
N PHE A 9 11.21 14.81 20.42
CA PHE A 9 11.35 15.95 19.53
C PHE A 9 10.79 15.62 18.12
N CYS A 10 11.18 14.49 17.53
CA CYS A 10 10.73 14.09 16.18
C CYS A 10 9.22 13.88 16.12
N VAL A 11 8.62 13.23 17.13
CA VAL A 11 7.16 13.03 17.17
C VAL A 11 6.44 14.35 17.37
N ALA A 12 6.95 15.26 18.22
CA ALA A 12 6.37 16.59 18.41
C ALA A 12 6.46 17.44 17.12
N ALA A 13 7.56 17.35 16.37
CA ALA A 13 7.74 18.00 15.07
C ALA A 13 6.76 17.46 14.03
N ARG A 14 6.61 16.15 13.93
CA ARG A 14 5.69 15.46 12.98
C ARG A 14 4.24 15.86 13.16
N TYR A 15 3.79 15.98 14.42
CA TYR A 15 2.40 16.35 14.72
C TYR A 15 2.17 17.85 14.87
N HIS A 16 3.22 18.67 14.87
CA HIS A 16 3.16 20.11 15.19
C HIS A 16 2.37 20.41 16.48
N ASN A 17 2.34 19.45 17.42
CA ASN A 17 1.48 19.50 18.60
C ASN A 17 1.98 18.56 19.71
N ILE A 18 2.33 19.13 20.87
CA ILE A 18 2.84 18.38 22.02
C ILE A 18 1.77 17.46 22.61
N THR A 19 0.50 17.90 22.63
CA THR A 19 -0.59 17.09 23.17
C THR A 19 -0.85 15.82 22.31
N ARG A 20 -0.77 15.95 21.01
CA ARG A 20 -0.87 14.82 20.10
C ARG A 20 0.33 13.87 20.24
N ALA A 21 1.53 14.44 20.30
CA ALA A 21 2.76 13.67 20.50
C ALA A 21 2.74 12.88 21.82
N SER A 22 2.22 13.49 22.90
CA SER A 22 2.13 12.81 24.20
C SER A 22 1.18 11.62 24.20
N LYS A 23 0.08 11.71 23.44
CA LYS A 23 -0.86 10.58 23.28
C LYS A 23 -0.23 9.45 22.45
N GLU A 24 0.46 9.80 21.38
CA GLU A 24 1.15 8.84 20.50
C GLU A 24 2.24 8.06 21.25
N LEU A 25 3.01 8.76 22.08
CA LEU A 25 4.12 8.18 22.83
C LEU A 25 3.72 7.60 24.20
N PHE A 26 2.42 7.68 24.58
CA PHE A 26 1.91 7.25 25.89
C PHE A 26 2.67 7.89 27.07
N VAL A 27 3.06 9.17 26.94
CA VAL A 27 3.75 9.93 27.97
C VAL A 27 3.01 11.23 28.32
N THR A 28 3.45 11.91 29.38
CA THR A 28 2.87 13.21 29.76
C THR A 28 3.41 14.35 28.88
N GLN A 29 2.61 15.39 28.65
CA GLN A 29 3.05 16.58 27.91
C GLN A 29 4.28 17.25 28.53
N PRO A 30 4.39 17.40 29.88
CA PRO A 30 5.61 17.90 30.51
C PRO A 30 6.87 17.08 30.17
N SER A 31 6.74 15.75 30.01
CA SER A 31 7.88 14.89 29.65
C SER A 31 8.47 15.29 28.27
N ILE A 32 7.58 15.51 27.28
CA ILE A 32 8.00 15.95 25.95
C ILE A 32 8.57 17.37 25.99
N SER A 33 7.89 18.31 26.66
CA SER A 33 8.35 19.70 26.76
C SER A 33 9.71 19.81 27.42
N ASN A 34 9.94 19.06 28.50
CA ASN A 34 11.22 19.03 29.20
C ASN A 34 12.33 18.39 28.38
N ALA A 35 12.02 17.34 27.62
CA ALA A 35 12.97 16.70 26.72
C ALA A 35 13.44 17.65 25.61
N ILE A 36 12.50 18.35 24.97
CA ILE A 36 12.79 19.35 23.94
C ILE A 36 13.63 20.50 24.54
N LYS A 37 13.21 21.04 25.70
CA LYS A 37 13.94 22.11 26.40
C LYS A 37 15.37 21.69 26.73
N ALA A 38 15.58 20.46 27.19
CA ALA A 38 16.92 19.95 27.50
C ALA A 38 17.80 19.82 26.24
N LEU A 39 17.24 19.52 25.08
CA LEU A 39 17.99 19.56 23.81
C LEU A 39 18.33 20.98 23.40
N GLU A 40 17.39 21.93 23.49
CA GLU A 40 17.58 23.34 23.18
C GLU A 40 18.67 23.97 24.11
N GLU A 41 18.64 23.61 25.39
CA GLU A 41 19.66 24.08 26.37
C GLU A 41 21.02 23.45 26.10
N GLU A 42 21.11 22.17 25.76
CA GLU A 42 22.38 21.48 25.49
C GLU A 42 23.08 22.03 24.26
N PHE A 43 22.36 22.40 23.21
CA PHE A 43 22.92 22.91 21.97
C PHE A 43 22.92 24.45 21.87
N GLY A 44 22.28 25.14 22.81
CA GLY A 44 22.15 26.59 22.80
C GLY A 44 21.34 27.17 21.66
N ILE A 45 20.40 26.41 21.09
CA ILE A 45 19.57 26.80 19.96
C ILE A 45 18.10 26.51 20.27
N ASN A 46 17.20 27.28 19.67
CA ASN A 46 15.76 26.97 19.71
C ASN A 46 15.39 26.06 18.54
N LEU A 47 14.76 24.94 18.81
CA LEU A 47 14.32 23.99 17.81
C LEU A 47 12.89 24.28 17.32
N PHE A 48 12.08 24.95 18.17
CA PHE A 48 10.72 25.34 17.84
C PHE A 48 10.47 26.83 18.08
N TYR A 49 9.66 27.41 17.21
CA TYR A 49 8.98 28.68 17.50
C TYR A 49 7.79 28.44 18.42
N ARG A 50 7.69 29.22 19.49
CA ARG A 50 6.59 29.14 20.47
C ARG A 50 5.60 30.28 20.24
N ASN A 51 4.81 30.20 19.15
CA ASN A 51 3.78 31.21 18.86
C ASN A 51 2.38 30.59 18.94
N ASN A 52 1.51 31.20 19.81
CA ASN A 52 0.05 30.98 19.86
C ASN A 52 -0.44 29.54 19.58
N ASN A 53 -0.08 28.58 20.42
CA ASN A 53 -0.53 27.18 20.36
C ASN A 53 -0.12 26.40 19.11
N LYS A 54 0.71 26.91 18.21
CA LYS A 54 1.30 26.17 17.09
C LYS A 54 2.79 25.92 17.33
N LEU A 55 3.17 24.66 17.23
CA LEU A 55 4.56 24.23 17.32
C LEU A 55 5.10 24.16 15.89
N THR A 56 5.97 25.10 15.52
CA THR A 56 6.64 25.12 14.21
C THR A 56 8.14 25.06 14.39
N LEU A 57 8.82 24.28 13.54
CA LEU A 57 10.27 24.17 13.57
C LEU A 57 10.93 25.50 13.21
N THR A 58 12.07 25.79 13.83
CA THR A 58 13.00 26.81 13.37
C THR A 58 13.85 26.26 12.21
N PRO A 59 14.59 27.07 11.45
CA PRO A 59 15.54 26.56 10.44
C PRO A 59 16.56 25.58 11.04
N GLU A 60 17.03 25.84 12.26
CA GLU A 60 17.90 24.95 13.04
C GLU A 60 17.15 23.66 13.44
N GLY A 61 15.89 23.80 13.83
CA GLY A 61 15.00 22.69 14.16
C GLY A 61 14.73 21.78 12.97
N GLU A 62 14.54 22.31 11.76
CA GLU A 62 14.39 21.51 10.54
C GLU A 62 15.65 20.72 10.22
N LYS A 63 16.81 21.36 10.30
CA LYS A 63 18.09 20.70 10.09
C LYS A 63 18.35 19.61 11.13
N PHE A 64 18.01 19.89 12.39
CA PHE A 64 18.12 18.90 13.46
C PHE A 64 17.11 17.75 13.25
N TYR A 65 15.90 18.03 12.77
CA TYR A 65 14.89 17.01 12.50
C TYR A 65 15.36 15.98 11.48
N GLN A 66 15.97 16.41 10.37
CA GLN A 66 16.51 15.51 9.35
C GLN A 66 17.59 14.59 9.95
N SER A 67 18.58 15.16 10.65
CA SER A 67 19.66 14.38 11.28
C SER A 67 19.14 13.47 12.41
N ALA A 68 18.11 13.91 13.12
CA ALA A 68 17.48 13.15 14.20
C ALA A 68 16.72 11.93 13.69
N GLU A 69 16.00 12.05 12.57
CA GLU A 69 15.32 10.90 11.93
C GLU A 69 16.33 9.87 11.42
N GLU A 70 17.46 10.31 10.83
CA GLU A 70 18.54 9.41 10.43
C GLU A 70 19.15 8.66 11.62
N LEU A 71 19.38 9.35 12.73
CA LEU A 71 19.93 8.76 13.94
C LEU A 71 18.98 7.73 14.57
N LEU A 72 17.68 8.04 14.63
CA LEU A 72 16.68 7.09 15.12
C LEU A 72 16.59 5.86 14.23
N ALA A 73 16.63 6.05 12.92
CA ALA A 73 16.66 4.94 11.96
C ALA A 73 17.90 4.04 12.19
N HIS A 74 19.07 4.62 12.42
CA HIS A 74 20.28 3.86 12.74
C HIS A 74 20.18 3.12 14.09
N ALA A 75 19.59 3.76 15.10
CA ALA A 75 19.39 3.11 16.40
C ALA A 75 18.44 1.90 16.32
N ASP A 76 17.39 2.02 15.51
CA ASP A 76 16.47 0.92 15.26
C ASP A 76 17.13 -0.19 14.42
N ALA A 77 18.06 0.16 13.52
CA ALA A 77 18.92 -0.78 12.82
C ALA A 77 19.71 -1.67 13.78
N VAL A 78 20.42 -1.04 14.70
CA VAL A 78 21.24 -1.77 15.70
C VAL A 78 20.36 -2.66 16.58
N ARG A 79 19.18 -2.19 16.99
CA ARG A 79 18.22 -3.01 17.76
C ARG A 79 17.77 -4.24 16.97
N SER A 80 17.47 -4.06 15.68
CA SER A 80 17.03 -5.14 14.79
C SER A 80 18.15 -6.16 14.57
N GLU A 81 19.38 -5.71 14.34
CA GLU A 81 20.56 -6.59 14.23
C GLU A 81 20.76 -7.46 15.49
N LEU A 82 20.64 -6.87 16.68
CA LEU A 82 20.74 -7.60 17.94
C LEU A 82 19.58 -8.60 18.15
N HIS A 83 18.38 -8.30 17.65
CA HIS A 83 17.27 -9.24 17.65
C HIS A 83 17.50 -10.41 16.67
N GLU A 84 18.09 -10.16 15.51
CA GLU A 84 18.47 -11.21 14.54
C GLU A 84 19.52 -12.17 15.12
N LEU A 85 20.48 -11.66 15.88
CA LEU A 85 21.48 -12.48 16.59
C LEU A 85 20.86 -13.46 17.62
N ARG A 86 19.63 -13.20 18.07
CA ARG A 86 18.89 -14.10 18.98
C ARG A 86 18.19 -15.27 18.28
N LYS A 87 18.39 -15.49 16.97
CA LYS A 87 17.71 -16.54 16.18
C LYS A 87 16.17 -16.56 16.30
N GLN A 88 15.56 -15.43 16.63
CA GLN A 88 14.12 -15.30 16.43
C GLN A 88 13.90 -14.94 14.97
N ILE A 89 13.40 -15.89 14.20
CA ILE A 89 12.98 -15.69 12.81
C ILE A 89 11.93 -14.57 12.84
N THR A 90 12.36 -13.34 12.49
CA THR A 90 11.42 -12.23 12.37
C THR A 90 10.61 -12.44 11.11
N PRO A 91 9.29 -12.63 11.19
CA PRO A 91 8.49 -12.87 10.01
C PRO A 91 8.50 -11.64 9.09
N VAL A 92 8.52 -11.87 7.79
CA VAL A 92 8.28 -10.83 6.79
C VAL A 92 6.79 -10.82 6.46
N ARG A 93 6.10 -9.73 6.84
CA ARG A 93 4.65 -9.56 6.70
C ARG A 93 4.37 -8.84 5.39
N ILE A 94 3.69 -9.52 4.47
CA ILE A 94 3.41 -9.04 3.13
C ILE A 94 1.91 -8.89 2.94
N GLY A 95 1.45 -7.70 2.56
CA GLY A 95 0.07 -7.46 2.16
C GLY A 95 -0.11 -7.56 0.65
N ILE A 96 -1.25 -8.10 0.19
CA ILE A 96 -1.59 -8.16 -1.23
C ILE A 96 -3.11 -8.16 -1.42
N PRO A 97 -3.67 -7.44 -2.42
CA PRO A 97 -5.06 -7.52 -2.77
C PRO A 97 -5.43 -8.91 -3.32
N PRO A 98 -6.66 -9.40 -3.07
CA PRO A 98 -7.07 -10.75 -3.45
C PRO A 98 -6.81 -11.09 -4.93
N MET A 99 -7.16 -10.21 -5.88
CA MET A 99 -6.95 -10.48 -7.30
C MET A 99 -5.46 -10.52 -7.66
N LEU A 100 -4.65 -9.59 -7.15
CA LEU A 100 -3.20 -9.62 -7.34
C LEU A 100 -2.60 -10.85 -6.65
N GLY A 101 -3.14 -11.24 -5.50
CA GLY A 101 -2.76 -12.48 -4.81
C GLY A 101 -2.98 -13.71 -5.69
N THR A 102 -4.13 -13.80 -6.35
CA THR A 102 -4.43 -14.91 -7.26
C THR A 102 -3.45 -14.99 -8.43
N ILE A 103 -3.03 -13.83 -8.96
CA ILE A 103 -2.10 -13.75 -10.11
C ILE A 103 -0.66 -14.03 -9.67
N TYR A 104 -0.18 -13.33 -8.65
CA TYR A 104 1.26 -13.27 -8.35
C TYR A 104 1.71 -14.21 -7.22
N LEU A 105 0.83 -14.52 -6.21
CA LEU A 105 1.29 -15.27 -5.03
C LEU A 105 1.82 -16.67 -5.33
N PRO A 106 1.22 -17.49 -6.23
CA PRO A 106 1.69 -18.85 -6.42
C PRO A 106 3.18 -18.90 -6.79
N ASP A 107 3.57 -18.17 -7.84
CA ASP A 107 4.95 -18.18 -8.33
C ASP A 107 5.89 -17.38 -7.42
N MET A 108 5.46 -16.20 -6.96
CA MET A 108 6.23 -15.35 -6.06
C MET A 108 6.53 -16.04 -4.73
N TYR A 109 5.55 -16.73 -4.13
CA TYR A 109 5.77 -17.42 -2.86
C TYR A 109 6.76 -18.55 -2.99
N LEU A 110 6.67 -19.35 -4.06
CA LEU A 110 7.61 -20.43 -4.33
C LEU A 110 9.03 -19.89 -4.53
N SER A 111 9.17 -18.86 -5.35
CA SER A 111 10.45 -18.19 -5.61
C SER A 111 11.06 -17.56 -4.35
N LEU A 112 10.23 -16.93 -3.52
CA LEU A 112 10.67 -16.38 -2.23
C LEU A 112 11.12 -17.47 -1.26
N LYS A 113 10.44 -18.63 -1.22
CA LYS A 113 10.84 -19.75 -0.35
C LYS A 113 12.07 -20.46 -0.85
N GLU A 114 12.32 -20.48 -2.15
CA GLU A 114 13.56 -21.02 -2.73
C GLU A 114 14.76 -20.11 -2.40
N GLU A 115 14.63 -18.81 -2.59
CA GLU A 115 15.70 -17.83 -2.32
C GLU A 115 15.95 -17.62 -0.82
N PHE A 116 14.90 -17.71 0.01
CA PHE A 116 14.94 -17.44 1.45
C PHE A 116 14.30 -18.58 2.25
N PRO A 117 14.88 -19.80 2.28
CA PRO A 117 14.26 -21.00 2.89
C PRO A 117 13.96 -20.85 4.38
N ASP A 118 14.78 -20.09 5.10
CA ASP A 118 14.68 -19.92 6.55
C ASP A 118 13.79 -18.75 6.97
N VAL A 119 13.19 -18.00 6.01
CA VAL A 119 12.34 -16.84 6.31
C VAL A 119 10.89 -17.27 6.55
N ASP A 120 10.29 -16.78 7.65
CA ASP A 120 8.85 -16.92 7.92
C ASP A 120 8.10 -15.82 7.15
N PHE A 121 7.51 -16.17 6.00
CA PHE A 121 6.65 -15.28 5.24
C PHE A 121 5.22 -15.36 5.73
N ARG A 122 4.66 -14.22 6.15
CA ARG A 122 3.26 -14.08 6.55
C ARG A 122 2.52 -13.22 5.53
N LEU A 123 1.65 -13.87 4.77
CA LEU A 123 0.88 -13.24 3.71
C LEU A 123 -0.51 -12.84 4.24
N TYR A 124 -0.95 -11.62 3.89
CA TYR A 124 -2.22 -11.06 4.32
C TYR A 124 -2.97 -10.49 3.13
N GLU A 125 -4.24 -10.87 2.98
CA GLU A 125 -5.09 -10.31 1.95
C GLU A 125 -5.78 -9.04 2.46
N TYR A 126 -5.42 -7.91 1.84
CA TYR A 126 -6.04 -6.59 2.07
C TYR A 126 -6.14 -5.85 0.75
N GLY A 127 -7.22 -5.08 0.55
CA GLY A 127 -7.28 -4.12 -0.56
C GLY A 127 -6.09 -3.16 -0.52
N SER A 128 -5.68 -2.62 -1.68
CA SER A 128 -4.48 -1.78 -1.81
C SER A 128 -4.47 -0.60 -0.83
N ILE A 129 -5.62 0.06 -0.60
CA ILE A 129 -5.73 1.18 0.35
C ILE A 129 -5.38 0.73 1.75
N LYS A 130 -6.02 -0.35 2.19
CA LYS A 130 -5.79 -0.89 3.54
C LYS A 130 -4.36 -1.41 3.72
N ALA A 131 -3.80 -2.05 2.71
CA ALA A 131 -2.42 -2.50 2.72
C ALA A 131 -1.44 -1.33 2.87
N CYS A 132 -1.65 -0.20 2.17
CA CYS A 132 -0.87 1.02 2.33
C CYS A 132 -0.94 1.57 3.76
N GLU A 133 -2.13 1.65 4.35
CA GLU A 133 -2.31 2.09 5.75
C GLU A 133 -1.51 1.20 6.71
N LEU A 134 -1.63 -0.13 6.55
CA LEU A 134 -0.95 -1.09 7.41
C LEU A 134 0.58 -1.07 7.26
N VAL A 135 1.10 -0.75 6.07
CA VAL A 135 2.54 -0.48 5.87
C VAL A 135 2.97 0.78 6.62
N LEU A 136 2.17 1.85 6.56
CA LEU A 136 2.45 3.10 7.29
C LEU A 136 2.35 2.92 8.81
N GLU A 137 1.43 2.07 9.28
CA GLU A 137 1.26 1.70 10.69
C GLU A 137 2.27 0.63 11.16
N GLU A 138 3.17 0.16 10.29
CA GLU A 138 4.17 -0.88 10.59
C GLU A 138 3.58 -2.26 10.96
N LYS A 139 2.33 -2.49 10.62
CA LYS A 139 1.67 -3.79 10.76
C LYS A 139 2.01 -4.74 9.63
N LEU A 140 2.40 -4.19 8.48
CA LEU A 140 3.01 -4.90 7.35
C LEU A 140 4.41 -4.32 7.09
N ASP A 141 5.33 -5.17 6.64
CA ASP A 141 6.68 -4.75 6.30
C ASP A 141 6.75 -4.23 4.86
N LEU A 142 5.98 -4.85 3.97
CA LEU A 142 5.79 -4.43 2.59
C LEU A 142 4.40 -4.85 2.09
N ALA A 143 3.98 -4.30 0.96
CA ALA A 143 2.77 -4.76 0.28
C ALA A 143 2.93 -4.67 -1.24
N ILE A 144 2.27 -5.59 -1.94
CA ILE A 144 2.04 -5.49 -3.38
C ILE A 144 0.70 -4.78 -3.53
N VAL A 145 0.63 -3.75 -4.35
CA VAL A 145 -0.55 -2.91 -4.47
C VAL A 145 -0.73 -2.41 -5.89
N ASN A 146 -1.94 -2.00 -6.20
CA ASN A 146 -2.19 -1.13 -7.32
C ASN A 146 -1.62 0.26 -7.00
N ALA A 147 -0.70 0.74 -7.85
CA ALA A 147 0.14 1.89 -7.57
C ALA A 147 -0.53 3.27 -7.81
N GLU A 148 -1.79 3.31 -8.18
CA GLU A 148 -2.50 4.55 -8.55
C GLU A 148 -3.13 5.32 -7.38
N GLN A 149 -2.50 5.32 -6.19
CA GLN A 149 -3.10 5.93 -5.00
C GLN A 149 -2.31 7.08 -4.42
N SER A 150 -3.01 8.09 -3.90
CA SER A 150 -2.43 9.19 -3.12
C SER A 150 -1.77 8.74 -1.80
N ALA A 151 -2.17 7.59 -1.23
CA ALA A 151 -1.56 7.06 -0.01
C ALA A 151 -0.11 6.57 -0.23
N ILE A 152 0.29 6.31 -1.48
CA ILE A 152 1.62 5.84 -1.87
C ILE A 152 2.69 6.93 -1.68
N ASP A 153 2.35 8.21 -1.69
CA ASP A 153 3.32 9.31 -1.54
C ASP A 153 4.17 9.22 -0.27
N LYS A 154 3.65 8.56 0.77
CA LYS A 154 4.35 8.33 2.05
C LYS A 154 5.14 7.01 2.08
N CYS A 155 5.11 6.23 1.03
CA CYS A 155 5.83 4.98 0.87
C CYS A 155 6.92 5.11 -0.20
N ASN A 156 7.92 4.25 -0.12
CA ASN A 156 8.73 3.92 -1.30
C ASN A 156 7.88 3.04 -2.19
N LEU A 157 8.05 3.19 -3.49
CA LEU A 157 7.34 2.43 -4.52
C LEU A 157 8.34 1.92 -5.56
N HIS A 158 8.18 0.67 -5.95
CA HIS A 158 8.80 0.11 -7.13
C HIS A 158 7.74 -0.58 -7.98
N ILE A 159 7.63 -0.20 -9.25
CA ILE A 159 6.68 -0.83 -10.19
C ILE A 159 7.28 -2.15 -10.66
N ILE A 160 6.50 -3.22 -10.56
CA ILE A 160 6.88 -4.58 -10.95
C ILE A 160 6.14 -5.03 -12.21
N ASP A 161 4.95 -4.48 -12.48
CA ASP A 161 4.15 -4.86 -13.64
C ASP A 161 3.12 -3.79 -14.02
N ASN A 162 2.52 -3.95 -15.22
CA ASN A 162 1.38 -3.18 -15.70
C ASN A 162 0.29 -4.15 -16.16
N GLU A 163 -0.93 -3.96 -15.68
CA GLU A 163 -2.08 -4.81 -15.99
C GLU A 163 -3.15 -4.04 -16.74
N ASP A 164 -3.59 -4.59 -17.86
CA ASP A 164 -4.75 -4.10 -18.59
C ASP A 164 -6.03 -4.59 -17.93
N LEU A 165 -6.96 -3.69 -17.69
CA LEU A 165 -8.28 -4.01 -17.19
C LEU A 165 -9.24 -4.24 -18.34
N LEU A 166 -9.67 -5.47 -18.52
CA LEU A 166 -10.56 -5.92 -19.59
C LEU A 166 -12.00 -6.05 -19.08
N PHE A 167 -12.97 -5.76 -19.94
CA PHE A 167 -14.36 -6.15 -19.73
C PHE A 167 -14.50 -7.64 -20.02
N CYS A 168 -15.00 -8.41 -19.07
CA CYS A 168 -15.04 -9.88 -19.13
C CYS A 168 -16.46 -10.41 -19.11
N VAL A 169 -16.72 -11.34 -20.01
CA VAL A 169 -18.02 -12.00 -20.20
C VAL A 169 -17.82 -13.49 -20.48
N SER A 170 -18.90 -14.28 -20.42
CA SER A 170 -18.90 -15.66 -20.92
C SER A 170 -18.78 -15.69 -22.44
N LYS A 171 -18.40 -16.84 -23.00
CA LYS A 171 -18.31 -17.04 -24.47
C LYS A 171 -19.69 -16.91 -25.18
N GLU A 172 -20.76 -17.14 -24.47
CA GLU A 172 -22.15 -17.09 -24.98
C GLU A 172 -22.73 -15.68 -24.89
N HIS A 173 -22.00 -14.70 -24.32
CA HIS A 173 -22.48 -13.35 -24.18
C HIS A 173 -22.53 -12.62 -25.52
N PRO A 174 -23.58 -11.80 -25.80
CA PRO A 174 -23.69 -11.06 -27.06
C PRO A 174 -22.50 -10.20 -27.43
N LEU A 175 -21.76 -9.69 -26.42
CA LEU A 175 -20.58 -8.85 -26.64
C LEU A 175 -19.28 -9.66 -26.83
N ALA A 176 -19.30 -10.99 -26.67
CA ALA A 176 -18.08 -11.81 -26.69
C ALA A 176 -17.29 -11.73 -28.01
N GLU A 177 -17.95 -11.42 -29.13
CA GLU A 177 -17.30 -11.30 -30.45
C GLU A 177 -16.74 -9.89 -30.74
N GLN A 178 -16.95 -8.92 -29.82
CA GLN A 178 -16.44 -7.57 -30.00
C GLN A 178 -14.93 -7.52 -29.77
N SER A 179 -14.21 -6.84 -30.65
CA SER A 179 -12.76 -6.66 -30.52
C SER A 179 -12.37 -5.54 -29.54
N THR A 180 -13.28 -4.59 -29.31
CA THR A 180 -13.09 -3.45 -28.39
C THR A 180 -14.47 -2.87 -28.05
N LEU A 181 -14.63 -2.36 -26.84
CA LEU A 181 -15.86 -1.71 -26.39
C LEU A 181 -15.61 -0.27 -25.94
N LEU A 182 -16.53 0.60 -26.30
CA LEU A 182 -16.61 1.92 -25.65
C LEU A 182 -17.37 1.78 -24.33
N LEU A 183 -16.96 2.50 -23.29
CA LEU A 183 -17.63 2.42 -21.98
C LEU A 183 -19.12 2.78 -22.03
N ASN A 184 -19.56 3.65 -22.95
CA ASN A 184 -20.96 3.98 -23.13
C ASN A 184 -21.81 2.81 -23.70
N MET A 185 -21.20 1.81 -24.31
CA MET A 185 -21.89 0.60 -24.75
C MET A 185 -22.29 -0.30 -23.57
N LEU A 186 -21.74 -0.05 -22.38
CA LEU A 186 -21.99 -0.81 -21.16
C LEU A 186 -23.06 -0.17 -20.26
N THR A 187 -23.83 0.81 -20.76
CA THR A 187 -24.83 1.55 -19.96
C THR A 187 -25.90 0.64 -19.38
N ASP A 188 -26.40 -0.29 -20.18
CA ASP A 188 -27.51 -1.22 -19.81
C ASP A 188 -27.00 -2.62 -19.46
N GLU A 189 -25.69 -2.86 -19.56
CA GLU A 189 -25.11 -4.17 -19.26
C GLU A 189 -25.10 -4.40 -17.74
N PRO A 190 -25.63 -5.55 -17.27
CA PRO A 190 -25.55 -5.88 -15.85
C PRO A 190 -24.11 -6.23 -15.48
N LEU A 191 -23.60 -5.56 -14.44
CA LEU A 191 -22.23 -5.70 -13.98
C LEU A 191 -22.16 -6.30 -12.58
N VAL A 192 -21.21 -7.21 -12.37
CA VAL A 192 -20.72 -7.56 -11.05
C VAL A 192 -19.33 -6.96 -10.87
N LEU A 193 -19.13 -6.21 -9.79
CA LEU A 193 -17.88 -5.51 -9.51
C LEU A 193 -17.32 -5.92 -8.15
N PHE A 194 -16.06 -5.61 -7.91
CA PHE A 194 -15.50 -5.67 -6.58
C PHE A 194 -16.12 -4.61 -5.66
N ASN A 195 -15.84 -4.70 -4.35
CA ASN A 195 -16.31 -3.71 -3.39
C ASN A 195 -15.77 -2.31 -3.70
N THR A 196 -16.50 -1.29 -3.29
CA THR A 196 -16.22 0.13 -3.60
C THR A 196 -14.93 0.68 -2.99
N ASP A 197 -14.33 -0.03 -2.03
CA ASP A 197 -13.02 0.26 -1.43
C ASP A 197 -11.84 -0.30 -2.26
N SER A 198 -12.13 -0.99 -3.36
CA SER A 198 -11.12 -1.45 -4.32
C SER A 198 -10.64 -0.29 -5.21
N VAL A 199 -9.32 -0.17 -5.37
CA VAL A 199 -8.72 0.80 -6.31
C VAL A 199 -9.19 0.59 -7.74
N GLN A 200 -9.37 -0.65 -8.15
CA GLN A 200 -9.93 -0.98 -9.45
C GLN A 200 -11.31 -0.37 -9.65
N VAL A 201 -12.22 -0.54 -8.68
CA VAL A 201 -13.58 0.02 -8.76
C VAL A 201 -13.56 1.54 -8.71
N MET A 202 -12.67 2.15 -7.93
CA MET A 202 -12.49 3.60 -7.93
C MET A 202 -12.05 4.11 -9.30
N THR A 203 -11.13 3.41 -9.96
CA THR A 203 -10.69 3.75 -11.32
C THR A 203 -11.83 3.59 -12.32
N LEU A 204 -12.55 2.46 -12.29
CA LEU A 204 -13.72 2.23 -13.14
C LEU A 204 -14.80 3.31 -12.94
N THR A 205 -15.13 3.64 -11.69
CA THR A 205 -16.12 4.68 -11.38
C THR A 205 -15.72 6.02 -12.00
N ARG A 206 -14.44 6.40 -11.92
CA ARG A 206 -13.90 7.61 -12.54
C ARG A 206 -14.03 7.57 -14.06
N GLN A 207 -13.71 6.43 -14.69
CA GLN A 207 -13.79 6.25 -16.14
C GLN A 207 -15.23 6.28 -16.64
N PHE A 208 -16.17 5.58 -15.99
CA PHE A 208 -17.58 5.63 -16.30
C PHE A 208 -18.15 7.04 -16.17
N LYS A 209 -17.80 7.74 -15.09
CA LYS A 209 -18.20 9.15 -14.91
C LYS A 209 -17.66 10.06 -16.01
N ALA A 210 -16.41 9.89 -16.42
CA ALA A 210 -15.81 10.65 -17.52
C ALA A 210 -16.50 10.37 -18.87
N ALA A 211 -16.97 9.14 -19.08
CA ALA A 211 -17.75 8.74 -20.25
C ALA A 211 -19.23 9.14 -20.18
N GLY A 212 -19.70 9.75 -19.08
CA GLY A 212 -21.10 10.10 -18.87
C GLY A 212 -22.03 8.89 -18.66
N VAL A 213 -21.47 7.77 -18.25
CA VAL A 213 -22.18 6.49 -18.06
C VAL A 213 -22.46 6.24 -16.59
N ASN A 214 -23.67 5.80 -16.28
CA ASN A 214 -24.02 5.27 -14.96
C ASN A 214 -24.14 3.74 -15.09
N PRO A 215 -23.16 2.94 -14.63
CA PRO A 215 -23.14 1.51 -14.85
C PRO A 215 -24.26 0.81 -14.06
N HIS A 216 -24.90 -0.20 -14.66
CA HIS A 216 -25.89 -1.03 -14.00
C HIS A 216 -25.22 -2.12 -13.16
N VAL A 217 -24.82 -1.79 -11.92
CA VAL A 217 -24.17 -2.72 -10.99
C VAL A 217 -25.21 -3.53 -10.24
N VAL A 218 -25.26 -4.84 -10.49
CA VAL A 218 -26.22 -5.77 -9.86
C VAL A 218 -25.70 -6.37 -8.55
N LEU A 219 -24.37 -6.44 -8.39
CA LEU A 219 -23.73 -6.95 -7.17
C LEU A 219 -22.33 -6.36 -7.01
N ASN A 220 -21.96 -6.07 -5.75
CA ASN A 220 -20.57 -5.87 -5.34
C ASN A 220 -20.14 -7.06 -4.47
N THR A 221 -18.92 -7.57 -4.70
CA THR A 221 -18.36 -8.71 -3.95
C THR A 221 -16.86 -8.53 -3.72
N SER A 222 -16.33 -9.12 -2.66
CA SER A 222 -14.89 -9.26 -2.46
C SER A 222 -14.33 -10.59 -2.97
N GLN A 223 -15.23 -11.53 -3.36
CA GLN A 223 -14.87 -12.89 -3.71
C GLN A 223 -14.72 -13.04 -5.23
N ILE A 224 -13.50 -13.29 -5.69
CA ILE A 224 -13.17 -13.51 -7.10
C ILE A 224 -13.99 -14.69 -7.68
N THR A 225 -14.09 -15.79 -6.95
CA THR A 225 -14.81 -17.00 -7.40
C THR A 225 -16.29 -16.71 -7.60
N THR A 226 -16.93 -15.95 -6.71
CA THR A 226 -18.34 -15.54 -6.86
C THR A 226 -18.50 -14.69 -8.12
N LEU A 227 -17.63 -13.70 -8.32
CA LEU A 227 -17.65 -12.83 -9.49
C LEU A 227 -17.53 -13.64 -10.79
N ILE A 228 -16.55 -14.53 -10.89
CA ILE A 228 -16.31 -15.38 -12.07
C ILE A 228 -17.48 -16.32 -12.31
N ASN A 229 -18.04 -16.95 -11.27
CA ASN A 229 -19.17 -17.87 -11.41
C ASN A 229 -20.45 -17.15 -11.86
N MET A 230 -20.67 -15.91 -11.45
CA MET A 230 -21.81 -15.11 -11.94
C MET A 230 -21.65 -14.79 -13.43
N VAL A 231 -20.46 -14.41 -13.87
CA VAL A 231 -20.17 -14.15 -15.29
C VAL A 231 -20.37 -15.40 -16.13
N LYS A 232 -20.00 -16.58 -15.61
CA LYS A 232 -20.18 -17.86 -16.32
C LYS A 232 -21.65 -18.35 -16.37
N ALA A 233 -22.43 -18.00 -15.36
CA ALA A 233 -23.78 -18.50 -15.19
C ALA A 233 -24.85 -17.70 -15.95
N ASP A 234 -24.58 -16.42 -16.25
CA ASP A 234 -25.58 -15.51 -16.82
C ASP A 234 -24.90 -14.48 -17.75
N LYS A 235 -25.74 -13.69 -18.43
CA LYS A 235 -25.31 -12.56 -19.28
C LYS A 235 -24.92 -11.35 -18.42
N ILE A 236 -23.90 -11.53 -17.60
CA ILE A 236 -23.37 -10.51 -16.68
C ILE A 236 -21.91 -10.26 -17.02
N GLY A 237 -21.52 -9.00 -17.06
CA GLY A 237 -20.13 -8.61 -17.26
C GLY A 237 -19.40 -8.26 -15.96
N CYS A 238 -18.09 -8.34 -15.99
CA CYS A 238 -17.21 -7.85 -14.92
C CYS A 238 -15.97 -7.20 -15.51
N PHE A 239 -15.09 -6.70 -14.64
CA PHE A 239 -13.77 -6.22 -15.04
C PHE A 239 -12.68 -7.02 -14.33
N LEU A 240 -11.77 -7.61 -15.10
CA LEU A 240 -10.63 -8.37 -14.59
C LEU A 240 -9.34 -7.91 -15.29
N TYR A 241 -8.21 -8.12 -14.63
CA TYR A 241 -6.91 -7.98 -15.27
C TYR A 241 -6.72 -9.03 -16.36
N LYS A 242 -5.98 -8.66 -17.40
CA LYS A 242 -5.67 -9.54 -18.51
C LYS A 242 -5.09 -10.87 -18.03
N SER A 243 -4.11 -10.84 -17.15
CA SER A 243 -3.50 -12.04 -16.56
C SER A 243 -4.51 -12.93 -15.83
N MET A 244 -5.53 -12.34 -15.19
CA MET A 244 -6.61 -13.11 -14.57
C MET A 244 -7.50 -13.78 -15.64
N VAL A 245 -7.85 -13.07 -16.72
CA VAL A 245 -8.67 -13.64 -17.82
C VAL A 245 -7.95 -14.81 -18.46
N ASP A 246 -6.65 -14.71 -18.68
CA ASP A 246 -5.81 -15.76 -19.27
C ASP A 246 -5.84 -17.07 -18.45
N MET A 247 -6.15 -17.01 -17.15
CA MET A 247 -6.33 -18.18 -16.28
C MET A 247 -7.68 -18.91 -16.45
N TYR A 248 -8.66 -18.26 -17.12
CA TYR A 248 -10.03 -18.78 -17.25
C TYR A 248 -10.46 -18.91 -18.72
N PRO A 249 -10.17 -20.05 -19.38
CA PRO A 249 -10.46 -20.24 -20.80
C PRO A 249 -11.95 -20.11 -21.19
N ASP A 250 -12.86 -20.17 -20.22
CA ASP A 250 -14.31 -20.00 -20.44
C ASP A 250 -14.75 -18.53 -20.49
N LEU A 251 -13.85 -17.60 -20.17
CA LEU A 251 -14.13 -16.17 -20.22
C LEU A 251 -13.52 -15.54 -21.48
N VAL A 252 -14.14 -14.48 -21.93
CA VAL A 252 -13.65 -13.60 -22.98
C VAL A 252 -13.38 -12.22 -22.37
N GLY A 253 -12.12 -11.78 -22.45
CA GLY A 253 -11.72 -10.43 -22.04
C GLY A 253 -11.69 -9.50 -23.24
N ILE A 254 -12.47 -8.44 -23.20
CA ILE A 254 -12.62 -7.47 -24.27
C ILE A 254 -11.98 -6.15 -23.84
N PRO A 255 -10.99 -5.62 -24.59
CA PRO A 255 -10.42 -4.31 -24.33
C PRO A 255 -11.49 -3.22 -24.37
N VAL A 256 -11.37 -2.25 -23.48
CA VAL A 256 -12.23 -1.05 -23.47
C VAL A 256 -11.48 0.16 -24.00
N PHE A 257 -12.20 1.12 -24.55
CA PHE A 257 -11.60 2.38 -24.97
C PHE A 257 -12.27 3.57 -24.23
N PRO A 258 -11.48 4.50 -23.68
CA PRO A 258 -10.02 4.44 -23.59
C PRO A 258 -9.52 3.25 -22.75
N ALA A 259 -8.32 2.75 -23.06
CA ALA A 259 -7.71 1.64 -22.32
C ALA A 259 -7.54 2.00 -20.84
N ILE A 260 -7.75 1.02 -19.97
CA ILE A 260 -7.60 1.18 -18.52
C ILE A 260 -6.43 0.31 -18.08
N GLU A 261 -5.27 0.93 -17.97
CA GLU A 261 -4.07 0.30 -17.45
C GLU A 261 -3.93 0.57 -15.96
N GLN A 262 -3.41 -0.38 -15.21
CA GLN A 262 -3.10 -0.24 -13.80
C GLN A 262 -1.68 -0.72 -13.51
N ARG A 263 -0.88 0.13 -12.87
CA ARG A 263 0.48 -0.20 -12.47
C ARG A 263 0.46 -0.97 -11.17
N ILE A 264 1.17 -2.08 -11.14
CA ILE A 264 1.33 -2.91 -9.95
C ILE A 264 2.71 -2.64 -9.37
N GLY A 265 2.79 -2.46 -8.08
CA GLY A 265 4.06 -2.14 -7.43
C GLY A 265 4.18 -2.71 -6.04
N VAL A 266 5.43 -2.86 -5.62
CA VAL A 266 5.81 -3.17 -4.24
C VAL A 266 6.01 -1.86 -3.49
N ILE A 267 5.39 -1.74 -2.33
CA ILE A 267 5.55 -0.60 -1.43
C ILE A 267 6.12 -1.02 -0.09
N TRP A 268 6.88 -0.12 0.51
CA TRP A 268 7.38 -0.19 1.89
C TRP A 268 7.51 1.22 2.46
N ARG A 269 7.55 1.36 3.78
CA ARG A 269 7.55 2.65 4.45
C ARG A 269 8.82 3.45 4.13
N LYS A 270 8.67 4.75 3.79
CA LYS A 270 9.78 5.70 3.66
C LYS A 270 10.40 6.01 5.02
N GLY A 271 11.72 6.24 5.03
CA GLY A 271 12.44 6.72 6.21
C GLY A 271 12.51 5.71 7.36
N LYS A 272 12.06 4.47 7.16
CA LYS A 272 12.21 3.40 8.13
C LYS A 272 13.37 2.50 7.74
N TYR A 273 14.19 2.15 8.72
CA TYR A 273 15.12 1.04 8.59
C TYR A 273 14.32 -0.25 8.46
N GLN A 274 14.58 -0.98 7.40
CA GLN A 274 14.11 -2.35 7.23
C GLN A 274 15.13 -3.30 7.84
N ASN A 275 14.68 -4.38 8.52
CA ASN A 275 15.61 -5.40 8.92
C ASN A 275 16.30 -6.02 7.68
N ALA A 276 17.51 -6.58 7.87
CA ALA A 276 18.34 -7.07 6.76
C ALA A 276 17.61 -8.09 5.87
N VAL A 277 16.72 -8.91 6.46
CA VAL A 277 15.91 -9.89 5.72
C VAL A 277 14.87 -9.21 4.86
N THR A 278 14.10 -8.29 5.42
CA THR A 278 13.07 -7.54 4.66
C THR A 278 13.72 -6.73 3.54
N GLU A 279 14.89 -6.12 3.77
CA GLU A 279 15.61 -5.39 2.73
C GLU A 279 16.03 -6.29 1.56
N LYS A 280 16.52 -7.52 1.86
CA LYS A 280 16.85 -8.51 0.82
C LYS A 280 15.61 -8.93 0.03
N VAL A 281 14.49 -9.17 0.72
CA VAL A 281 13.20 -9.52 0.08
C VAL A 281 12.72 -8.38 -0.82
N ILE A 282 12.76 -7.12 -0.36
CA ILE A 282 12.41 -5.96 -1.19
C ILE A 282 13.33 -5.89 -2.42
N ARG A 283 14.64 -6.09 -2.25
CA ARG A 283 15.60 -6.09 -3.36
C ARG A 283 15.32 -7.20 -4.36
N TYR A 284 14.95 -8.37 -3.88
CA TYR A 284 14.55 -9.50 -4.72
C TYR A 284 13.29 -9.16 -5.53
N LEU A 285 12.24 -8.66 -4.87
CA LEU A 285 10.99 -8.30 -5.53
C LEU A 285 11.11 -7.12 -6.53
N LYS A 286 12.17 -6.33 -6.44
CA LYS A 286 12.48 -5.29 -7.46
C LYS A 286 13.02 -5.86 -8.76
N ASN A 287 13.48 -7.11 -8.76
CA ASN A 287 14.03 -7.80 -9.93
C ASN A 287 13.12 -8.95 -10.39
N TYR A 288 11.98 -9.10 -9.73
CA TYR A 288 10.96 -10.10 -10.06
C TYR A 288 10.13 -9.66 -11.25
#